data_6fea58c411bf9614a98cd3ebc58dd6d0
#
_entry.id   6fea58c411bf9614a98cd3ebc58dd6d0
#
_cell.length_a   1.000
_cell.length_b   1.000
_cell.length_c   1.000
_cell.angle_alpha   90.00
_cell.angle_beta   90.00
_cell.angle_gamma   90.00
#
_symmetry.space_group_name_H-M   'P 1'
#
loop_
_entity.id
_entity.type
_entity.pdbx_description
1 polymer ?
#
loop_
_entity_poly.entity_id
_entity_poly.type
_entity_poly.pdbx_seq_one_letter_code
_entity_poly.pdbx_strand_id
1 'polypeptide(L)'
;LMRSSAASYVYKRQILSYVYNDGKISSVDIAKISQTSENKFFGKPCGLLDQMASSVGTFVTIDFKSVKEPVIKKVDFDFSQSGHSLCIVDTHGNHSDLTDDYAAVRGEMESVAKAMGKSVLREISYEDFFCAIPELTGKVNDRAILRAIHFFNENKRVDKAVQCLENNDFEGFKQVIIESGRSSYMLNQNVYSPKNPTEQKLSLALAISEEILKGKGAWRVHGGGFAGTIQAFVPNDILETYKTKIEAVFGEGSCYVLIIRPVGGTLVI
;
A
#
# COMPACT_ATOMS: atom_id res chain seq x y z
N LEU A 1 1.74 -25.49 -6.93
CA LEU A 1 0.72 -24.43 -6.99
C LEU A 1 1.35 -23.16 -7.55
N MET A 2 1.12 -22.88 -8.81
CA MET A 2 1.54 -21.59 -9.40
C MET A 2 0.79 -20.46 -8.68
N ARG A 3 1.52 -19.64 -7.90
CA ARG A 3 0.98 -18.43 -7.28
C ARG A 3 0.68 -17.43 -8.41
N SER A 4 -0.58 -17.30 -8.80
CA SER A 4 -0.98 -16.26 -9.74
C SER A 4 -1.10 -14.94 -8.99
N SER A 5 -0.51 -13.86 -9.53
CA SER A 5 -0.66 -12.52 -8.98
C SER A 5 -2.03 -11.93 -9.31
N ALA A 6 -2.48 -10.92 -8.57
CA ALA A 6 -3.71 -10.19 -8.86
C ALA A 6 -3.76 -9.67 -10.30
N ALA A 7 -2.63 -9.17 -10.82
CA ALA A 7 -2.49 -8.73 -12.20
C ALA A 7 -2.80 -9.85 -13.22
N SER A 8 -2.32 -11.09 -12.98
CA SER A 8 -2.62 -12.23 -13.85
C SER A 8 -4.12 -12.54 -13.94
N TYR A 9 -4.84 -12.44 -12.83
CA TYR A 9 -6.28 -12.61 -12.82
C TYR A 9 -6.99 -11.51 -13.62
N VAL A 10 -6.57 -10.27 -13.45
CA VAL A 10 -7.10 -9.12 -14.19
C VAL A 10 -6.88 -9.28 -15.70
N TYR A 11 -5.65 -9.55 -16.14
CA TYR A 11 -5.34 -9.65 -17.57
C TYR A 11 -6.07 -10.81 -18.25
N LYS A 12 -6.20 -11.96 -17.60
CA LYS A 12 -7.00 -13.08 -18.13
C LYS A 12 -8.47 -12.68 -18.37
N ARG A 13 -9.10 -11.92 -17.44
CA ARG A 13 -10.48 -11.46 -17.61
C ARG A 13 -10.61 -10.39 -18.69
N GLN A 14 -9.61 -9.54 -18.83
CA GLN A 14 -9.58 -8.56 -19.93
C GLN A 14 -9.51 -9.26 -21.28
N ILE A 15 -8.63 -10.26 -21.45
CA ILE A 15 -8.57 -11.06 -22.68
C ILE A 15 -9.93 -11.72 -22.96
N LEU A 16 -10.52 -12.37 -21.96
CA LEU A 16 -11.84 -13.01 -22.12
C LEU A 16 -12.94 -11.98 -22.46
N SER A 17 -12.90 -10.78 -21.86
CA SER A 17 -13.83 -9.70 -22.19
C SER A 17 -13.71 -9.27 -23.65
N TYR A 18 -12.50 -9.11 -24.15
CA TYR A 18 -12.29 -8.75 -25.56
C TYR A 18 -12.72 -9.87 -26.52
N VAL A 19 -12.40 -11.12 -26.20
CA VAL A 19 -12.70 -12.26 -27.08
C VAL A 19 -14.20 -12.58 -27.15
N TYR A 20 -14.91 -12.48 -26.02
CA TYR A 20 -16.29 -12.96 -25.91
C TYR A 20 -17.34 -11.86 -25.68
N ASN A 21 -16.92 -10.62 -25.45
CA ASN A 21 -17.83 -9.52 -25.09
C ASN A 21 -17.37 -8.16 -25.65
N ASP A 22 -16.56 -8.15 -26.71
CA ASP A 22 -16.06 -6.92 -27.38
C ASP A 22 -15.42 -5.91 -26.42
N GLY A 23 -14.83 -6.36 -25.33
CA GLY A 23 -14.22 -5.48 -24.32
C GLY A 23 -15.20 -4.61 -23.52
N LYS A 24 -16.49 -4.92 -23.51
CA LYS A 24 -17.54 -4.07 -22.90
C LYS A 24 -17.58 -4.10 -21.37
N ILE A 25 -16.86 -5.03 -20.72
CA ILE A 25 -16.82 -5.09 -19.25
C ILE A 25 -15.90 -3.97 -18.76
N SER A 26 -16.40 -3.17 -17.81
CA SER A 26 -15.62 -2.05 -17.23
C SER A 26 -14.38 -2.56 -16.49
N SER A 27 -13.33 -1.72 -16.40
CA SER A 27 -12.11 -2.06 -15.64
C SER A 27 -12.42 -2.32 -14.16
N VAL A 28 -13.42 -1.64 -13.61
CA VAL A 28 -13.89 -1.83 -12.23
C VAL A 28 -14.53 -3.20 -12.06
N ASP A 29 -15.40 -3.61 -12.98
CA ASP A 29 -16.06 -4.92 -12.91
C ASP A 29 -15.06 -6.06 -13.15
N ILE A 30 -14.10 -5.89 -14.05
CA ILE A 30 -13.01 -6.84 -14.24
C ILE A 30 -12.22 -7.04 -12.93
N ALA A 31 -11.92 -5.98 -12.18
CA ALA A 31 -11.25 -6.07 -10.89
C ALA A 31 -12.09 -6.85 -9.87
N LYS A 32 -13.40 -6.55 -9.76
CA LYS A 32 -14.34 -7.24 -8.85
C LYS A 32 -14.49 -8.72 -9.20
N ILE A 33 -14.62 -9.05 -10.49
CA ILE A 33 -14.70 -10.44 -10.97
C ILE A 33 -13.39 -11.18 -10.64
N SER A 34 -12.23 -10.51 -10.80
CA SER A 34 -10.93 -11.09 -10.51
C SER A 34 -10.77 -11.41 -9.02
N GLN A 35 -11.14 -10.48 -8.14
CA GLN A 35 -11.15 -10.71 -6.70
C GLN A 35 -12.11 -11.85 -6.31
N THR A 36 -13.32 -11.86 -6.87
CA THR A 36 -14.30 -12.93 -6.60
C THR A 36 -13.75 -14.29 -7.00
N SER A 37 -13.05 -14.36 -8.13
CA SER A 37 -12.42 -15.61 -8.58
C SER A 37 -11.32 -16.07 -7.63
N GLU A 38 -10.51 -15.14 -7.13
CA GLU A 38 -9.43 -15.43 -6.18
C GLU A 38 -9.98 -15.90 -4.83
N ASN A 39 -11.00 -15.19 -4.30
CA ASN A 39 -11.56 -15.48 -2.99
C ASN A 39 -12.45 -16.73 -2.97
N LYS A 40 -13.35 -16.87 -3.96
CA LYS A 40 -14.39 -17.92 -3.92
C LYS A 40 -13.97 -19.22 -4.62
N PHE A 41 -13.22 -19.12 -5.73
CA PHE A 41 -12.89 -20.30 -6.53
C PHE A 41 -11.49 -20.79 -6.26
N PHE A 42 -10.55 -19.89 -5.98
CA PHE A 42 -9.17 -20.28 -5.65
C PHE A 42 -8.95 -20.41 -4.13
N GLY A 43 -9.86 -19.89 -3.31
CA GLY A 43 -9.82 -20.01 -1.85
C GLY A 43 -8.74 -19.14 -1.18
N LYS A 44 -8.20 -18.13 -1.88
CA LYS A 44 -7.23 -17.19 -1.32
C LYS A 44 -7.92 -15.87 -0.97
N PRO A 45 -8.15 -15.58 0.31
CA PRO A 45 -8.74 -14.31 0.71
C PRO A 45 -7.79 -13.15 0.37
N CYS A 46 -8.28 -12.20 -0.42
CA CYS A 46 -7.56 -10.98 -0.77
C CYS A 46 -8.49 -9.77 -0.76
N GLY A 47 -7.92 -8.56 -0.58
CA GLY A 47 -8.59 -7.29 -0.78
C GLY A 47 -8.83 -7.01 -2.27
N LEU A 48 -9.42 -5.85 -2.58
CA LEU A 48 -9.72 -5.42 -3.96
C LEU A 48 -8.65 -4.45 -4.53
N LEU A 49 -7.71 -4.00 -3.70
CA LEU A 49 -6.76 -2.94 -4.07
C LEU A 49 -5.89 -3.31 -5.27
N ASP A 50 -5.25 -4.47 -5.22
CA ASP A 50 -4.29 -4.89 -6.25
C ASP A 50 -4.98 -5.13 -7.59
N GLN A 51 -6.16 -5.77 -7.58
CA GLN A 51 -6.95 -6.00 -8.78
C GLN A 51 -7.42 -4.68 -9.39
N MET A 52 -7.83 -3.73 -8.56
CA MET A 52 -8.29 -2.43 -9.00
C MET A 52 -7.16 -1.62 -9.62
N ALA A 53 -6.01 -1.52 -8.93
CA ALA A 53 -4.82 -0.83 -9.43
C ALA A 53 -4.34 -1.43 -10.77
N SER A 54 -4.30 -2.76 -10.87
CA SER A 54 -3.88 -3.46 -12.10
C SER A 54 -4.85 -3.24 -13.26
N SER A 55 -6.16 -3.13 -12.98
CA SER A 55 -7.19 -2.98 -14.01
C SER A 55 -7.35 -1.55 -14.49
N VAL A 56 -7.24 -0.57 -13.60
CA VAL A 56 -7.46 0.85 -13.89
C VAL A 56 -6.19 1.53 -14.42
N GLY A 57 -5.02 1.15 -13.86
CA GLY A 57 -3.72 1.76 -14.18
C GLY A 57 -3.56 3.17 -13.61
N THR A 58 -2.41 3.80 -13.87
CA THR A 58 -2.02 5.13 -13.35
C THR A 58 -2.07 5.24 -11.82
N PHE A 59 -2.04 6.45 -11.28
CA PHE A 59 -2.36 6.71 -9.88
C PHE A 59 -3.89 6.69 -9.68
N VAL A 60 -4.34 6.00 -8.65
CA VAL A 60 -5.76 5.92 -8.30
C VAL A 60 -5.95 6.11 -6.81
N THR A 61 -7.01 6.79 -6.43
CA THR A 61 -7.54 6.69 -5.06
C THR A 61 -8.74 5.79 -5.06
N ILE A 62 -8.89 5.03 -3.98
CA ILE A 62 -10.00 4.10 -3.81
C ILE A 62 -10.53 4.27 -2.40
N ASP A 63 -11.76 4.78 -2.25
CA ASP A 63 -12.45 4.79 -0.95
C ASP A 63 -13.30 3.51 -0.82
N PHE A 64 -12.92 2.66 0.11
CA PHE A 64 -13.62 1.43 0.44
C PHE A 64 -14.67 1.59 1.55
N LYS A 65 -15.22 2.80 1.75
CA LYS A 65 -16.34 3.00 2.69
C LYS A 65 -17.48 2.03 2.39
N SER A 66 -17.76 1.83 1.11
CA SER A 66 -18.59 0.72 0.63
C SER A 66 -17.73 -0.26 -0.15
N VAL A 67 -17.54 -1.48 0.37
CA VAL A 67 -16.79 -2.54 -0.35
C VAL A 67 -17.54 -2.99 -1.61
N LYS A 68 -18.88 -2.90 -1.60
CA LYS A 68 -19.70 -3.25 -2.77
C LYS A 68 -19.61 -2.21 -3.87
N GLU A 69 -19.50 -0.94 -3.49
CA GLU A 69 -19.48 0.22 -4.39
C GLU A 69 -18.33 1.15 -3.99
N PRO A 70 -17.06 0.74 -4.22
CA PRO A 70 -15.92 1.59 -3.92
C PRO A 70 -15.91 2.82 -4.83
N VAL A 71 -15.57 3.97 -4.26
CA VAL A 71 -15.37 5.20 -5.04
C VAL A 71 -13.93 5.20 -5.55
N ILE A 72 -13.78 5.23 -6.88
CA ILE A 72 -12.47 5.18 -7.54
C ILE A 72 -12.28 6.48 -8.31
N LYS A 73 -11.16 7.16 -8.06
CA LYS A 73 -10.76 8.37 -8.76
C LYS A 73 -9.36 8.18 -9.33
N LYS A 74 -9.19 8.40 -10.64
CA LYS A 74 -7.85 8.53 -11.24
C LYS A 74 -7.26 9.88 -10.84
N VAL A 75 -5.97 9.87 -10.54
CA VAL A 75 -5.20 11.06 -10.25
C VAL A 75 -4.42 11.41 -11.51
N ASP A 76 -4.65 12.59 -12.03
CA ASP A 76 -3.97 13.09 -13.23
C ASP A 76 -2.59 13.62 -12.87
N PHE A 77 -1.58 12.76 -12.99
CA PHE A 77 -0.18 13.09 -12.74
C PHE A 77 0.73 12.22 -13.60
N ASP A 78 1.57 12.86 -14.39
CA ASP A 78 2.61 12.18 -15.17
C ASP A 78 3.89 12.01 -14.35
N PHE A 79 4.05 10.83 -13.76
CA PHE A 79 5.22 10.50 -12.94
C PHE A 79 6.54 10.60 -13.70
N SER A 80 6.55 10.41 -15.02
CA SER A 80 7.79 10.50 -15.82
C SER A 80 8.44 11.88 -15.78
N GLN A 81 7.66 12.91 -15.47
CA GLN A 81 8.09 14.32 -15.36
C GLN A 81 8.61 14.68 -13.95
N SER A 82 8.49 13.77 -12.97
CA SER A 82 8.89 14.05 -11.59
C SER A 82 10.42 14.14 -11.39
N GLY A 83 11.21 13.67 -12.36
CA GLY A 83 12.66 13.52 -12.20
C GLY A 83 13.07 12.40 -11.25
N HIS A 84 12.15 11.52 -10.88
CA HIS A 84 12.37 10.40 -9.96
C HIS A 84 11.97 9.06 -10.58
N SER A 85 12.55 7.99 -10.06
CA SER A 85 12.17 6.60 -10.33
C SER A 85 11.52 5.99 -9.11
N LEU A 86 10.47 5.17 -9.32
CA LEU A 86 9.89 4.36 -8.27
C LEU A 86 10.68 3.06 -8.15
N CYS A 87 11.27 2.85 -6.98
CA CYS A 87 12.00 1.62 -6.66
C CYS A 87 11.22 0.80 -5.63
N ILE A 88 11.14 -0.51 -5.86
CA ILE A 88 10.70 -1.48 -4.86
C ILE A 88 11.92 -2.30 -4.46
N VAL A 89 12.25 -2.29 -3.18
CA VAL A 89 13.37 -3.07 -2.63
C VAL A 89 12.81 -4.31 -1.93
N ASP A 90 13.17 -5.47 -2.44
CA ASP A 90 12.90 -6.74 -1.76
C ASP A 90 14.02 -7.02 -0.74
N THR A 91 13.66 -7.04 0.52
CA THR A 91 14.62 -7.27 1.61
C THR A 91 14.86 -8.76 1.86
N HIS A 92 14.22 -9.65 1.10
CA HIS A 92 14.24 -11.10 1.31
C HIS A 92 13.95 -11.50 2.76
N GLY A 93 13.02 -10.76 3.40
CA GLY A 93 12.52 -11.07 4.73
C GLY A 93 11.71 -12.37 4.73
N ASN A 94 11.79 -13.12 5.80
CA ASN A 94 11.02 -14.36 5.96
C ASN A 94 9.54 -14.02 6.23
N HIS A 95 8.64 -14.53 5.40
CA HIS A 95 7.19 -14.41 5.55
C HIS A 95 6.55 -15.55 6.35
N SER A 96 7.33 -16.52 6.82
CA SER A 96 6.83 -17.63 7.63
C SER A 96 6.27 -17.08 8.95
N ASP A 97 5.14 -17.60 9.38
CA ASP A 97 4.52 -17.32 10.68
C ASP A 97 4.07 -15.88 10.95
N LEU A 98 3.91 -15.05 9.90
CA LEU A 98 3.42 -13.66 10.02
C LEU A 98 1.89 -13.52 9.94
N THR A 99 1.16 -14.60 9.76
CA THR A 99 -0.31 -14.58 9.61
C THR A 99 -0.99 -13.89 10.78
N ASP A 100 -0.54 -14.17 12.01
CA ASP A 100 -1.10 -13.56 13.21
C ASP A 100 -0.78 -12.06 13.29
N ASP A 101 0.42 -11.64 12.87
CA ASP A 101 0.81 -10.24 12.86
C ASP A 101 -0.05 -9.43 11.89
N TYR A 102 -0.31 -9.97 10.70
CA TYR A 102 -1.24 -9.35 9.73
C TYR A 102 -2.68 -9.31 10.27
N ALA A 103 -3.15 -10.41 10.86
CA ALA A 103 -4.47 -10.48 11.45
C ALA A 103 -4.63 -9.50 12.62
N ALA A 104 -3.59 -9.31 13.43
CA ALA A 104 -3.58 -8.39 14.56
C ALA A 104 -3.74 -6.92 14.14
N VAL A 105 -3.20 -6.50 12.98
CA VAL A 105 -3.39 -5.12 12.50
C VAL A 105 -4.88 -4.81 12.34
N ARG A 106 -5.60 -5.68 11.64
CA ARG A 106 -7.03 -5.52 11.40
C ARG A 106 -7.84 -5.73 12.69
N GLY A 107 -7.58 -6.80 13.42
CA GLY A 107 -8.33 -7.17 14.62
C GLY A 107 -8.25 -6.11 15.72
N GLU A 108 -7.09 -5.46 15.88
CA GLU A 108 -6.92 -4.38 16.84
C GLU A 108 -7.67 -3.11 16.42
N MET A 109 -7.65 -2.73 15.13
CA MET A 109 -8.48 -1.63 14.63
C MET A 109 -9.98 -1.90 14.80
N GLU A 110 -10.42 -3.13 14.54
CA GLU A 110 -11.81 -3.56 14.77
C GLU A 110 -12.17 -3.56 16.26
N SER A 111 -11.24 -3.86 17.17
CA SER A 111 -11.49 -3.80 18.62
C SER A 111 -11.80 -2.39 19.09
N VAL A 112 -11.09 -1.39 18.56
CA VAL A 112 -11.37 0.04 18.83
C VAL A 112 -12.75 0.42 18.29
N ALA A 113 -13.07 0.03 17.04
CA ALA A 113 -14.38 0.30 16.46
C ALA A 113 -15.51 -0.30 17.29
N LYS A 114 -15.37 -1.56 17.73
CA LYS A 114 -16.35 -2.25 18.60
C LYS A 114 -16.52 -1.56 19.95
N ALA A 115 -15.43 -1.11 20.57
CA ALA A 115 -15.48 -0.36 21.83
C ALA A 115 -16.26 0.97 21.70
N MET A 116 -16.33 1.52 20.48
CA MET A 116 -17.11 2.71 20.12
C MET A 116 -18.48 2.37 19.50
N GLY A 117 -18.95 1.11 19.56
CA GLY A 117 -20.25 0.69 19.06
C GLY A 117 -20.36 0.63 17.53
N LYS A 118 -19.22 0.49 16.82
CA LYS A 118 -19.14 0.41 15.35
C LYS A 118 -18.49 -0.90 14.89
N SER A 119 -18.64 -1.23 13.60
CA SER A 119 -18.03 -2.43 13.02
C SER A 119 -16.60 -2.17 12.56
N VAL A 120 -16.34 -1.01 11.99
CA VAL A 120 -15.04 -0.61 11.46
C VAL A 120 -14.75 0.86 11.76
N LEU A 121 -13.47 1.23 11.80
CA LEU A 121 -13.05 2.62 12.08
C LEU A 121 -13.58 3.62 11.05
N ARG A 122 -13.86 3.18 9.81
CA ARG A 122 -14.38 4.05 8.75
C ARG A 122 -15.80 4.60 9.02
N GLU A 123 -16.52 4.02 10.00
CA GLU A 123 -17.84 4.48 10.46
C GLU A 123 -17.76 5.55 11.57
N ILE A 124 -16.55 5.88 12.03
CA ILE A 124 -16.30 6.81 13.14
C ILE A 124 -15.66 8.07 12.57
N SER A 125 -16.06 9.24 13.06
CA SER A 125 -15.40 10.50 12.72
C SER A 125 -14.02 10.60 13.40
N TYR A 126 -13.12 11.39 12.79
CA TYR A 126 -11.81 11.68 13.38
C TYR A 126 -11.95 12.31 14.79
N GLU A 127 -12.85 13.28 14.90
CA GLU A 127 -13.11 14.04 16.09
C GLU A 127 -13.65 13.15 17.22
N ASP A 128 -14.66 12.31 16.92
CA ASP A 128 -15.25 11.38 17.91
C ASP A 128 -14.20 10.40 18.43
N PHE A 129 -13.37 9.88 17.54
CA PHE A 129 -12.30 8.95 17.93
C PHE A 129 -11.30 9.63 18.90
N PHE A 130 -10.79 10.82 18.53
CA PHE A 130 -9.79 11.48 19.38
C PHE A 130 -10.37 11.93 20.72
N CYS A 131 -11.63 12.34 20.78
CA CYS A 131 -12.33 12.61 22.05
C CYS A 131 -12.50 11.35 22.90
N ALA A 132 -12.68 10.18 22.28
CA ALA A 132 -12.89 8.92 22.98
C ALA A 132 -11.61 8.27 23.53
N ILE A 133 -10.41 8.70 23.13
CA ILE A 133 -9.14 8.07 23.54
C ILE A 133 -9.05 7.86 25.07
N PRO A 134 -9.37 8.84 25.94
CA PRO A 134 -9.32 8.63 27.38
C PRO A 134 -10.22 7.48 27.87
N GLU A 135 -11.37 7.27 27.22
CA GLU A 135 -12.29 6.19 27.56
C GLU A 135 -11.89 4.84 26.97
N LEU A 136 -11.14 4.84 25.89
CA LEU A 136 -10.63 3.64 25.23
C LEU A 136 -9.44 3.04 25.99
N THR A 137 -8.68 3.89 26.69
CA THR A 137 -7.56 3.45 27.54
C THR A 137 -8.07 2.50 28.62
N GLY A 138 -7.49 1.29 28.66
CA GLY A 138 -7.92 0.23 29.55
C GLY A 138 -9.09 -0.65 29.05
N LYS A 139 -9.82 -0.22 27.99
CA LYS A 139 -10.83 -1.05 27.33
C LYS A 139 -10.26 -1.86 26.18
N VAL A 140 -9.28 -1.30 25.48
CA VAL A 140 -8.53 -1.95 24.40
C VAL A 140 -7.03 -1.81 24.70
N ASN A 141 -6.17 -2.60 24.02
CA ASN A 141 -4.74 -2.46 24.21
C ASN A 141 -4.19 -1.17 23.56
N ASP A 142 -3.08 -0.65 24.08
CA ASP A 142 -2.49 0.62 23.62
C ASP A 142 -2.11 0.60 22.14
N ARG A 143 -1.62 -0.55 21.64
CA ARG A 143 -1.27 -0.71 20.23
C ARG A 143 -2.50 -0.61 19.32
N ALA A 144 -3.67 -1.05 19.77
CA ALA A 144 -4.92 -0.88 19.03
C ALA A 144 -5.27 0.61 18.87
N ILE A 145 -5.07 1.41 19.92
CA ILE A 145 -5.27 2.87 19.87
C ILE A 145 -4.26 3.51 18.92
N LEU A 146 -2.98 3.14 18.98
CA LEU A 146 -1.94 3.65 18.09
C LEU A 146 -2.26 3.32 16.61
N ARG A 147 -2.70 2.10 16.32
CA ARG A 147 -3.13 1.66 14.97
C ARG A 147 -4.35 2.44 14.49
N ALA A 148 -5.30 2.73 15.37
CA ALA A 148 -6.44 3.59 15.03
C ALA A 148 -6.00 5.03 14.73
N ILE A 149 -5.08 5.61 15.50
CA ILE A 149 -4.47 6.93 15.21
C ILE A 149 -3.80 6.91 13.82
N HIS A 150 -3.03 5.84 13.53
CA HIS A 150 -2.45 5.67 12.19
C HIS A 150 -3.52 5.70 11.10
N PHE A 151 -4.58 4.90 11.25
CA PHE A 151 -5.68 4.80 10.28
C PHE A 151 -6.31 6.16 9.97
N PHE A 152 -6.69 6.91 10.99
CA PHE A 152 -7.32 8.22 10.79
C PHE A 152 -6.38 9.24 10.15
N ASN A 153 -5.11 9.25 10.57
CA ASN A 153 -4.12 10.15 9.99
C ASN A 153 -3.74 9.72 8.56
N GLU A 154 -3.72 8.42 8.26
CA GLU A 154 -3.43 7.92 6.91
C GLU A 154 -4.51 8.31 5.92
N ASN A 155 -5.79 8.29 6.30
CA ASN A 155 -6.86 8.80 5.45
C ASN A 155 -6.64 10.28 5.07
N LYS A 156 -6.25 11.14 6.03
CA LYS A 156 -5.91 12.54 5.74
C LYS A 156 -4.70 12.67 4.82
N ARG A 157 -3.69 11.80 5.00
CA ARG A 157 -2.50 11.77 4.13
C ARG A 157 -2.82 11.36 2.70
N VAL A 158 -3.76 10.43 2.50
CA VAL A 158 -4.23 10.09 1.14
C VAL A 158 -4.80 11.31 0.43
N ASP A 159 -5.69 12.05 1.08
CA ASP A 159 -6.28 13.27 0.50
C ASP A 159 -5.20 14.31 0.17
N LYS A 160 -4.24 14.52 1.09
CA LYS A 160 -3.13 15.44 0.87
C LYS A 160 -2.21 14.98 -0.27
N ALA A 161 -1.91 13.68 -0.37
CA ALA A 161 -1.10 13.13 -1.45
C ALA A 161 -1.75 13.37 -2.83
N VAL A 162 -3.08 13.17 -2.92
CA VAL A 162 -3.83 13.46 -4.15
C VAL A 162 -3.75 14.93 -4.51
N GLN A 163 -3.99 15.83 -3.56
CA GLN A 163 -3.89 17.27 -3.78
C GLN A 163 -2.49 17.68 -4.25
N CYS A 164 -1.44 17.13 -3.65
CA CYS A 164 -0.07 17.39 -4.08
C CYS A 164 0.15 16.96 -5.55
N LEU A 165 -0.27 15.76 -5.92
CA LEU A 165 -0.11 15.26 -7.29
C LEU A 165 -0.94 16.06 -8.30
N GLU A 166 -2.21 16.38 -8.01
CA GLU A 166 -3.08 17.18 -8.87
C GLU A 166 -2.55 18.61 -9.07
N ASN A 167 -1.82 19.15 -8.10
CA ASN A 167 -1.17 20.46 -8.18
C ASN A 167 0.27 20.41 -8.72
N ASN A 168 0.76 19.24 -9.18
CA ASN A 168 2.14 19.03 -9.58
C ASN A 168 3.18 19.36 -8.47
N ASP A 169 2.77 19.29 -7.19
CA ASP A 169 3.63 19.45 -6.02
C ASP A 169 4.24 18.10 -5.61
N PHE A 170 5.25 17.67 -6.35
CA PHE A 170 5.92 16.40 -6.07
C PHE A 170 6.75 16.44 -4.77
N GLU A 171 7.25 17.62 -4.38
CA GLU A 171 7.94 17.78 -3.09
C GLU A 171 6.99 17.57 -1.92
N GLY A 172 5.80 18.17 -1.95
CA GLY A 172 4.75 17.91 -0.97
C GLY A 172 4.32 16.44 -0.94
N PHE A 173 4.18 15.80 -2.10
CA PHE A 173 3.90 14.37 -2.19
C PHE A 173 4.98 13.51 -1.50
N LYS A 174 6.28 13.76 -1.77
CA LYS A 174 7.40 13.05 -1.11
C LYS A 174 7.34 13.21 0.41
N GLN A 175 7.04 14.41 0.90
CA GLN A 175 6.90 14.64 2.34
C GLN A 175 5.75 13.80 2.94
N VAL A 176 4.61 13.71 2.26
CA VAL A 176 3.48 12.84 2.69
C VAL A 176 3.89 11.38 2.74
N ILE A 177 4.66 10.90 1.77
CA ILE A 177 5.19 9.52 1.75
C ILE A 177 6.09 9.25 2.97
N ILE A 178 6.99 10.19 3.31
CA ILE A 178 7.87 10.07 4.48
C ILE A 178 7.05 10.06 5.78
N GLU A 179 6.08 10.96 5.91
CA GLU A 179 5.19 11.02 7.08
C GLU A 179 4.39 9.72 7.23
N SER A 180 3.90 9.15 6.13
CA SER A 180 3.22 7.86 6.11
C SER A 180 4.14 6.72 6.55
N GLY A 181 5.39 6.69 6.07
CA GLY A 181 6.39 5.72 6.48
C GLY A 181 6.71 5.79 7.97
N ARG A 182 6.89 6.97 8.51
CA ARG A 182 7.11 7.21 9.95
C ARG A 182 5.91 6.77 10.78
N SER A 183 4.70 7.09 10.33
CA SER A 183 3.46 6.66 10.98
C SER A 183 3.29 5.14 10.95
N SER A 184 3.63 4.48 9.85
CA SER A 184 3.67 3.02 9.76
C SER A 184 4.63 2.42 10.80
N TYR A 185 5.84 2.95 10.91
CA TYR A 185 6.84 2.48 11.86
C TYR A 185 6.41 2.69 13.30
N MET A 186 6.00 3.90 13.64
CA MET A 186 5.76 4.33 15.02
C MET A 186 4.37 3.91 15.54
N LEU A 187 3.33 4.01 14.71
CA LEU A 187 1.94 3.84 15.14
C LEU A 187 1.33 2.52 14.67
N ASN A 188 1.46 2.18 13.38
CA ASN A 188 0.96 0.92 12.87
C ASN A 188 1.81 -0.27 13.32
N GLN A 189 3.10 -0.04 13.53
CA GLN A 189 4.08 -1.02 14.01
C GLN A 189 4.07 -2.29 13.14
N ASN A 190 4.15 -2.09 11.83
CA ASN A 190 4.13 -3.16 10.84
C ASN A 190 5.46 -3.29 10.08
N VAL A 191 6.58 -2.86 10.66
CA VAL A 191 7.90 -2.91 10.00
C VAL A 191 8.68 -4.16 10.39
N TYR A 192 8.44 -4.72 11.57
CA TYR A 192 8.98 -6.01 12.01
C TYR A 192 8.00 -6.71 12.96
N SER A 193 8.13 -8.03 13.07
CA SER A 193 7.29 -8.82 13.99
C SER A 193 7.79 -8.69 15.43
N PRO A 194 6.92 -8.41 16.40
CA PRO A 194 7.29 -8.43 17.81
C PRO A 194 7.66 -9.83 18.31
N LYS A 195 7.29 -10.89 17.58
CA LYS A 195 7.69 -12.29 17.88
C LYS A 195 9.17 -12.52 17.62
N ASN A 196 9.76 -11.78 16.67
CA ASN A 196 11.18 -11.86 16.34
C ASN A 196 11.80 -10.46 16.18
N PRO A 197 12.03 -9.74 17.29
CA PRO A 197 12.44 -8.34 17.28
C PRO A 197 13.85 -8.08 16.73
N THR A 198 14.65 -9.14 16.51
CA THR A 198 16.00 -9.03 15.95
C THR A 198 16.04 -9.17 14.43
N GLU A 199 14.98 -9.68 13.80
CA GLU A 199 14.85 -9.76 12.34
C GLU A 199 14.18 -8.49 11.79
N GLN A 200 15.00 -7.49 11.46
CA GLN A 200 14.52 -6.16 11.06
C GLN A 200 15.03 -5.72 9.68
N LYS A 201 14.93 -6.59 8.70
CA LYS A 201 15.41 -6.29 7.33
C LYS A 201 14.71 -5.08 6.71
N LEU A 202 13.39 -4.90 6.94
CA LEU A 202 12.68 -3.69 6.49
C LEU A 202 13.20 -2.42 7.18
N SER A 203 13.42 -2.46 8.51
CA SER A 203 13.99 -1.34 9.25
C SER A 203 15.38 -0.97 8.71
N LEU A 204 16.21 -1.96 8.41
CA LEU A 204 17.53 -1.74 7.82
C LEU A 204 17.43 -1.09 6.44
N ALA A 205 16.54 -1.57 5.58
CA ALA A 205 16.32 -0.99 4.25
C ALA A 205 15.81 0.45 4.32
N LEU A 206 14.90 0.74 5.26
CA LEU A 206 14.40 2.10 5.51
C LEU A 206 15.51 3.02 6.00
N ALA A 207 16.35 2.59 6.94
CA ALA A 207 17.47 3.36 7.46
C ALA A 207 18.51 3.68 6.38
N ILE A 208 18.90 2.69 5.56
CA ILE A 208 19.83 2.90 4.44
C ILE A 208 19.21 3.86 3.41
N SER A 209 17.92 3.71 3.12
CA SER A 209 17.21 4.62 2.21
C SER A 209 17.19 6.06 2.76
N GLU A 210 16.96 6.24 4.07
CA GLU A 210 17.02 7.56 4.71
C GLU A 210 18.39 8.21 4.54
N GLU A 211 19.48 7.50 4.80
CA GLU A 211 20.84 8.03 4.66
C GLU A 211 21.16 8.49 3.22
N ILE A 212 20.60 7.81 2.21
CA ILE A 212 20.87 8.14 0.82
C ILE A 212 19.92 9.22 0.30
N LEU A 213 18.65 9.18 0.70
CA LEU A 213 17.56 9.94 0.08
C LEU A 213 17.10 11.15 0.88
N LYS A 214 17.58 11.34 2.11
CA LYS A 214 17.20 12.47 2.96
C LYS A 214 17.35 13.82 2.25
N GLY A 215 16.28 14.59 2.21
CA GLY A 215 16.20 15.87 1.52
C GLY A 215 16.15 15.81 -0.01
N LYS A 216 16.09 14.62 -0.61
CA LYS A 216 16.09 14.43 -2.09
C LYS A 216 14.94 13.54 -2.55
N GLY A 217 14.73 12.42 -1.90
CA GLY A 217 13.75 11.41 -2.25
C GLY A 217 12.75 11.13 -1.14
N ALA A 218 12.01 10.02 -1.26
CA ALA A 218 11.09 9.55 -0.23
C ALA A 218 11.15 8.03 -0.14
N TRP A 219 10.79 7.48 1.03
CA TRP A 219 10.80 6.05 1.29
C TRP A 219 9.78 5.68 2.35
N ARG A 220 9.25 4.47 2.26
CA ARG A 220 8.35 3.88 3.27
C ARG A 220 8.25 2.37 3.10
N VAL A 221 7.70 1.70 4.11
CA VAL A 221 7.29 0.29 3.96
C VAL A 221 6.26 0.17 2.83
N HIS A 222 6.37 -0.89 2.03
CA HIS A 222 5.43 -1.20 0.96
C HIS A 222 4.55 -2.39 1.33
N GLY A 223 3.23 -2.27 1.09
CA GLY A 223 2.26 -3.32 1.40
C GLY A 223 2.00 -3.50 2.90
N GLY A 224 1.75 -4.73 3.31
CA GLY A 224 1.37 -5.08 4.69
C GLY A 224 2.48 -4.95 5.72
N GLY A 225 3.73 -4.94 5.29
CA GLY A 225 4.90 -4.84 6.19
C GLY A 225 5.32 -6.17 6.80
N PHE A 226 5.90 -6.12 8.00
CA PHE A 226 6.50 -7.19 8.80
C PHE A 226 7.66 -7.92 8.13
N ALA A 227 7.59 -8.14 6.83
CA ALA A 227 8.63 -8.65 5.93
C ALA A 227 8.39 -8.13 4.51
N GLY A 228 9.27 -8.48 3.56
CA GLY A 228 9.09 -8.20 2.13
C GLY A 228 9.72 -6.90 1.68
N THR A 229 8.95 -5.89 1.34
CA THR A 229 9.44 -4.78 0.52
C THR A 229 9.26 -3.40 1.14
N ILE A 230 10.16 -2.49 0.76
CA ILE A 230 9.97 -1.04 0.89
C ILE A 230 9.78 -0.43 -0.50
N GLN A 231 9.14 0.74 -0.56
CA GLN A 231 9.12 1.58 -1.75
C GLN A 231 9.98 2.81 -1.52
N ALA A 232 10.65 3.28 -2.58
CA ALA A 232 11.43 4.50 -2.58
C ALA A 232 11.21 5.29 -3.86
N PHE A 233 11.10 6.62 -3.74
CA PHE A 233 11.10 7.57 -4.84
C PHE A 233 12.50 8.17 -4.92
N VAL A 234 13.27 7.72 -5.88
CA VAL A 234 14.71 7.99 -6.01
C VAL A 234 14.95 9.00 -7.12
N PRO A 235 15.65 10.13 -6.87
CA PRO A 235 16.06 11.02 -7.95
C PRO A 235 16.86 10.29 -9.03
N ASN A 236 16.58 10.58 -10.30
CA ASN A 236 17.17 9.85 -11.43
C ASN A 236 18.70 9.99 -11.49
N ASP A 237 19.24 11.10 -11.04
CA ASP A 237 20.69 11.39 -11.01
C ASP A 237 21.49 10.52 -10.02
N ILE A 238 20.82 9.98 -8.98
CA ILE A 238 21.45 9.08 -7.99
C ILE A 238 20.91 7.66 -8.02
N LEU A 239 20.09 7.31 -9.02
CA LEU A 239 19.41 6.00 -9.10
C LEU A 239 20.39 4.83 -9.05
N GLU A 240 21.45 4.86 -9.87
CA GLU A 240 22.44 3.78 -9.90
C GLU A 240 23.22 3.69 -8.58
N THR A 241 23.53 4.83 -7.95
CA THR A 241 24.17 4.84 -6.63
C THR A 241 23.28 4.22 -5.57
N TYR A 242 21.98 4.57 -5.58
CA TYR A 242 21.00 4.00 -4.66
C TYR A 242 20.87 2.48 -4.86
N LYS A 243 20.68 2.04 -6.11
CA LYS A 243 20.59 0.64 -6.48
C LYS A 243 21.80 -0.17 -6.01
N THR A 244 23.00 0.29 -6.35
CA THR A 244 24.26 -0.37 -5.97
C THR A 244 24.39 -0.53 -4.45
N LYS A 245 24.07 0.51 -3.68
CA LYS A 245 24.16 0.46 -2.20
C LYS A 245 23.12 -0.48 -1.59
N ILE A 246 21.91 -0.50 -2.11
CA ILE A 246 20.84 -1.39 -1.66
C ILE A 246 21.19 -2.85 -2.00
N GLU A 247 21.59 -3.12 -3.23
CA GLU A 247 21.93 -4.47 -3.69
C GLU A 247 23.20 -5.03 -3.02
N ALA A 248 24.10 -4.20 -2.57
CA ALA A 248 25.25 -4.61 -1.76
C ALA A 248 24.82 -5.22 -0.40
N VAL A 249 23.64 -4.84 0.13
CA VAL A 249 23.14 -5.33 1.41
C VAL A 249 22.13 -6.47 1.24
N PHE A 250 21.22 -6.35 0.26
CA PHE A 250 20.11 -7.28 0.09
C PHE A 250 20.31 -8.28 -1.06
N GLY A 251 21.38 -8.15 -1.83
CA GLY A 251 21.73 -9.00 -2.96
C GLY A 251 21.38 -8.37 -4.31
N GLU A 252 22.08 -8.85 -5.34
CA GLU A 252 21.85 -8.43 -6.71
C GLU A 252 20.41 -8.68 -7.15
N GLY A 253 19.79 -7.70 -7.82
CA GLY A 253 18.40 -7.78 -8.27
C GLY A 253 17.36 -7.53 -7.18
N SER A 254 17.74 -7.15 -5.96
CA SER A 254 16.79 -6.81 -4.89
C SER A 254 16.13 -5.44 -5.07
N CYS A 255 16.67 -4.56 -5.92
CA CYS A 255 16.11 -3.24 -6.21
C CYS A 255 15.45 -3.21 -7.59
N TYR A 256 14.12 -3.27 -7.62
CA TYR A 256 13.32 -3.20 -8.85
C TYR A 256 12.98 -1.76 -9.17
N VAL A 257 13.42 -1.27 -10.33
CA VAL A 257 13.01 0.03 -10.85
C VAL A 257 11.72 -0.15 -11.65
N LEU A 258 10.65 0.52 -11.25
CA LEU A 258 9.32 0.36 -11.83
C LEU A 258 8.90 1.58 -12.64
N ILE A 259 8.09 1.33 -13.64
CA ILE A 259 7.40 2.35 -14.44
C ILE A 259 5.93 2.34 -14.08
N ILE A 260 5.39 3.50 -13.73
CA ILE A 260 3.94 3.66 -13.51
C ILE A 260 3.26 3.75 -14.88
N ARG A 261 2.47 2.73 -15.20
CA ARG A 261 1.77 2.65 -16.50
C ARG A 261 0.59 3.62 -16.51
N PRO A 262 0.42 4.43 -17.56
CA PRO A 262 -0.70 5.38 -17.66
C PRO A 262 -2.07 4.71 -17.86
N VAL A 263 -2.06 3.43 -18.24
CA VAL A 263 -3.27 2.63 -18.46
C VAL A 263 -3.15 1.26 -17.80
N GLY A 264 -4.27 0.68 -17.43
CA GLY A 264 -4.36 -0.69 -16.97
C GLY A 264 -4.14 -1.68 -18.13
N GLY A 265 -4.83 -2.82 -18.11
CA GLY A 265 -4.82 -3.71 -19.26
C GLY A 265 -5.57 -3.08 -20.44
N THR A 266 -4.95 -3.10 -21.60
CA THR A 266 -5.52 -2.55 -22.84
C THR A 266 -5.21 -3.45 -24.02
N LEU A 267 -6.07 -3.39 -25.04
CA LEU A 267 -5.82 -4.05 -26.31
C LEU A 267 -4.70 -3.30 -27.05
N VAL A 268 -3.69 -4.03 -27.47
CA VAL A 268 -2.63 -3.51 -28.36
C VAL A 268 -2.93 -4.05 -29.77
N ILE A 269 -3.23 -3.15 -30.70
CA ILE A 269 -3.51 -3.45 -32.11
C ILE A 269 -2.28 -3.08 -32.92
#